data_7b2c4a02990fa0077fe8240a41b50b1d
#
_entry.id   7b2c4a02990fa0077fe8240a41b50b1d
#
_cell.length_a   1.000
_cell.length_b   1.000
_cell.length_c   1.000
_cell.angle_alpha   90.00
_cell.angle_beta   90.00
_cell.angle_gamma   90.00
#
_symmetry.space_group_name_H-M   'P 1'
#
loop_
_entity.id
_entity.type
_entity.pdbx_description
1 polymer ?
#
loop_
_entity_poly.entity_id
_entity_poly.type
_entity_poly.pdbx_seq_one_letter_code
_entity_poly.pdbx_strand_id
1 'polypeptide(L)'
;RQTSMLQIFSLYSPDGSYDENFLSNYISINLKPEILRISGVGELMVMGGDYSMRIWMKPDVMAQYKLIPSDVTSVLAEQNIESATGSLGENSDETYQYTMKYSGRLLTPEEFGDIVIRSTEDGEVLKLKEIADIELGKESYAYIGQTNGKPGISCMVFQTAGSNATE
;
A
#
# COMPACT_ATOMS: atom_id res chain seq x y z
N ARG A 1 16.94 20.08 11.39
CA ARG A 1 17.95 19.14 10.82
C ARG A 1 17.71 19.14 9.33
N GLN A 2 18.64 19.69 8.54
CA GLN A 2 18.53 19.68 7.09
C GLN A 2 18.97 18.30 6.59
N THR A 3 18.03 17.56 6.00
CA THR A 3 18.32 16.40 5.17
C THR A 3 18.57 16.91 3.76
N SER A 4 19.74 16.65 3.19
CA SER A 4 20.07 17.03 1.83
C SER A 4 19.69 15.91 0.87
N MET A 5 19.07 16.26 -0.24
CA MET A 5 18.80 15.33 -1.32
C MET A 5 20.11 14.97 -2.02
N LEU A 6 20.40 13.68 -2.11
CA LEU A 6 21.61 13.15 -2.76
C LEU A 6 21.40 12.91 -4.23
N GLN A 7 20.34 12.21 -4.57
CA GLN A 7 20.09 11.74 -5.93
C GLN A 7 18.59 11.53 -6.21
N ILE A 8 18.23 11.71 -7.47
CA ILE A 8 16.93 11.30 -8.01
C ILE A 8 17.19 10.23 -9.06
N PHE A 9 16.45 9.15 -9.00
CA PHE A 9 16.42 8.13 -10.05
C PHE A 9 14.99 7.74 -10.38
N SER A 10 14.79 7.19 -11.57
CA SER A 10 13.47 6.73 -12.02
C SER A 10 13.54 5.29 -12.46
N LEU A 11 12.54 4.51 -12.07
CA LEU A 11 12.33 3.15 -12.52
C LEU A 11 11.16 3.13 -13.50
N TYR A 12 11.33 2.49 -14.65
CA TYR A 12 10.27 2.35 -15.65
C TYR A 12 10.40 0.99 -16.37
N SER A 13 9.29 0.52 -16.95
CA SER A 13 9.28 -0.68 -17.78
C SER A 13 9.48 -0.31 -19.24
N PRO A 14 10.62 -0.70 -19.89
CA PRO A 14 10.91 -0.32 -21.26
C PRO A 14 9.90 -0.86 -22.27
N ASP A 15 9.35 -2.03 -22.02
CA ASP A 15 8.35 -2.72 -22.84
C ASP A 15 6.90 -2.42 -22.43
N GLY A 16 6.71 -1.72 -21.27
CA GLY A 16 5.39 -1.41 -20.72
C GLY A 16 4.68 -2.61 -20.10
N SER A 17 5.37 -3.72 -19.84
CA SER A 17 4.80 -4.94 -19.23
C SER A 17 4.40 -4.73 -17.75
N TYR A 18 5.02 -3.76 -17.09
CA TYR A 18 4.74 -3.42 -15.70
C TYR A 18 4.17 -2.02 -15.59
N ASP A 19 3.06 -1.89 -14.89
CA ASP A 19 2.44 -0.59 -14.62
C ASP A 19 3.15 0.14 -13.45
N GLU A 20 2.77 1.39 -13.23
CA GLU A 20 3.33 2.19 -12.12
C GLU A 20 3.11 1.53 -10.77
N ASN A 21 2.06 0.77 -10.66
CA ASN A 21 1.62 0.11 -9.46
C ASN A 21 2.60 -0.98 -9.05
N PHE A 22 2.88 -1.84 -10.00
CA PHE A 22 3.89 -2.88 -9.82
C PHE A 22 5.26 -2.27 -9.50
N LEU A 23 5.65 -1.22 -10.25
CA LEU A 23 6.96 -0.57 -10.08
C LEU A 23 7.09 0.07 -8.69
N SER A 24 6.06 0.77 -8.20
CA SER A 24 6.06 1.37 -6.87
C SER A 24 6.21 0.32 -5.78
N ASN A 25 5.45 -0.76 -5.89
CA ASN A 25 5.51 -1.86 -4.94
C ASN A 25 6.86 -2.59 -4.98
N TYR A 26 7.39 -2.83 -6.19
CA TYR A 26 8.71 -3.41 -6.37
C TYR A 26 9.80 -2.57 -5.69
N ILE A 27 9.75 -1.24 -5.84
CA ILE A 27 10.67 -0.33 -5.17
C ILE A 27 10.53 -0.45 -3.65
N SER A 28 9.31 -0.42 -3.14
CA SER A 28 9.05 -0.41 -1.70
C SER A 28 9.51 -1.71 -1.01
N ILE A 29 9.34 -2.85 -1.67
CA ILE A 29 9.66 -4.15 -1.10
C ILE A 29 11.12 -4.54 -1.34
N ASN A 30 11.65 -4.31 -2.55
CA ASN A 30 12.95 -4.83 -2.93
C ASN A 30 14.06 -3.77 -2.89
N LEU A 31 13.82 -2.57 -3.41
CA LEU A 31 14.86 -1.56 -3.56
C LEU A 31 15.03 -0.69 -2.30
N LYS A 32 13.94 -0.28 -1.68
CA LYS A 32 13.97 0.61 -0.51
C LYS A 32 14.77 0.02 0.66
N PRO A 33 14.58 -1.25 1.06
CA PRO A 33 15.37 -1.84 2.13
C PRO A 33 16.86 -1.92 1.81
N GLU A 34 17.22 -2.23 0.57
CA GLU A 34 18.62 -2.34 0.14
C GLU A 34 19.29 -0.96 0.08
N ILE A 35 18.61 0.06 -0.44
CA ILE A 35 19.12 1.43 -0.51
C ILE A 35 19.31 2.01 0.89
N LEU A 36 18.37 1.76 1.82
CA LEU A 36 18.48 2.24 3.20
C LEU A 36 19.60 1.57 4.01
N ARG A 37 20.16 0.44 3.55
CA ARG A 37 21.34 -0.19 4.15
C ARG A 37 22.66 0.49 3.74
N ILE A 38 22.65 1.31 2.71
CA ILE A 38 23.84 2.02 2.26
C ILE A 38 24.21 3.08 3.31
N SER A 39 25.48 3.07 3.72
CA SER A 39 25.99 4.05 4.69
C SER A 39 25.80 5.47 4.15
N GLY A 40 25.31 6.38 4.99
CA GLY A 40 25.04 7.76 4.59
C GLY A 40 23.65 8.01 3.99
N VAL A 41 22.92 6.99 3.61
CA VAL A 41 21.52 7.12 3.18
C VAL A 41 20.59 7.14 4.40
N GLY A 42 19.78 8.20 4.50
CA GLY A 42 18.84 8.39 5.60
C GLY A 42 17.40 8.08 5.26
N GLU A 43 17.01 8.35 4.01
CA GLU A 43 15.62 8.17 3.57
C GLU A 43 15.56 7.94 2.06
N LEU A 44 14.59 7.11 1.63
CA LEU A 44 14.16 6.98 0.24
C LEU A 44 12.68 7.36 0.14
N MET A 45 12.41 8.44 -0.57
CA MET A 45 11.05 8.89 -0.88
C MET A 45 10.67 8.40 -2.28
N VAL A 46 9.56 7.68 -2.38
CA VAL A 46 8.99 7.21 -3.64
C VAL A 46 7.93 8.22 -4.09
N MET A 47 8.10 8.81 -5.27
CA MET A 47 7.14 9.76 -5.82
C MET A 47 5.94 9.00 -6.36
N GLY A 48 4.75 9.32 -5.87
CA GLY A 48 3.51 8.61 -6.21
C GLY A 48 2.90 7.86 -5.03
N GLY A 49 3.62 7.82 -3.91
CA GLY A 49 3.15 7.21 -2.66
C GLY A 49 3.30 5.69 -2.64
N ASP A 50 3.15 5.15 -1.46
CA ASP A 50 3.12 3.72 -1.24
C ASP A 50 1.80 3.14 -1.76
N TYR A 51 1.83 1.86 -2.09
CA TYR A 51 0.66 1.10 -2.48
C TYR A 51 -0.15 0.74 -1.25
N SER A 52 -1.46 0.85 -1.37
CA SER A 52 -2.37 0.47 -0.30
C SER A 52 -3.54 -0.33 -0.84
N MET A 53 -3.99 -1.31 -0.08
CA MET A 53 -5.27 -1.95 -0.33
C MET A 53 -6.38 -1.06 0.19
N ARG A 54 -7.32 -0.72 -0.67
CA ARG A 54 -8.56 -0.06 -0.31
C ARG A 54 -9.63 -1.09 -0.12
N ILE A 55 -10.24 -1.06 1.04
CA ILE A 55 -11.29 -2.00 1.42
C ILE A 55 -12.57 -1.19 1.57
N TRP A 56 -13.51 -1.40 0.68
CA TRP A 56 -14.83 -0.80 0.70
C TRP A 56 -15.79 -1.74 1.41
N MET A 57 -16.02 -1.53 2.70
CA MET A 57 -16.89 -2.37 3.48
C MET A 57 -18.35 -2.18 3.08
N LYS A 58 -19.11 -3.27 3.07
CA LYS A 58 -20.54 -3.30 2.76
C LYS A 58 -21.35 -3.41 4.06
N PRO A 59 -21.84 -2.29 4.63
CA PRO A 59 -22.48 -2.28 5.94
C PRO A 59 -23.69 -3.22 6.02
N ASP A 60 -24.51 -3.26 4.97
CA ASP A 60 -25.70 -4.11 4.93
C ASP A 60 -25.36 -5.60 5.01
N VAL A 61 -24.31 -6.02 4.30
CA VAL A 61 -23.83 -7.40 4.32
C VAL A 61 -23.21 -7.71 5.68
N MET A 62 -22.39 -6.79 6.21
CA MET A 62 -21.79 -6.96 7.53
C MET A 62 -22.83 -7.10 8.64
N ALA A 63 -23.91 -6.32 8.57
CA ALA A 63 -25.01 -6.41 9.53
C ALA A 63 -25.68 -7.80 9.55
N GLN A 64 -25.81 -8.47 8.39
CA GLN A 64 -26.35 -9.84 8.30
C GLN A 64 -25.49 -10.83 9.07
N TYR A 65 -24.14 -10.60 9.09
CA TYR A 65 -23.19 -11.42 9.85
C TYR A 65 -22.93 -10.89 11.24
N LYS A 66 -23.64 -9.85 11.70
CA LYS A 66 -23.44 -9.17 12.99
C LYS A 66 -21.98 -8.73 13.20
N LEU A 67 -21.36 -8.21 12.15
CA LEU A 67 -20.01 -7.66 12.15
C LEU A 67 -20.06 -6.14 12.20
N ILE A 68 -19.09 -5.58 12.93
CA ILE A 68 -18.79 -4.14 12.89
C ILE A 68 -17.42 -3.91 12.26
N PRO A 69 -17.12 -2.73 11.73
CA PRO A 69 -15.82 -2.45 11.07
C PRO A 69 -14.59 -2.77 11.94
N SER A 70 -14.69 -2.59 13.26
CA SER A 70 -13.59 -2.93 14.18
C SER A 70 -13.27 -4.42 14.22
N ASP A 71 -14.24 -5.30 14.00
CA ASP A 71 -13.99 -6.75 13.95
C ASP A 71 -13.09 -7.10 12.78
N VAL A 72 -13.38 -6.49 11.61
CA VAL A 72 -12.60 -6.70 10.39
C VAL A 72 -11.19 -6.14 10.55
N THR A 73 -11.06 -4.91 11.06
CA THR A 73 -9.74 -4.28 11.25
C THR A 73 -8.88 -5.02 12.27
N SER A 74 -9.48 -5.60 13.32
CA SER A 74 -8.76 -6.41 14.31
C SER A 74 -8.17 -7.66 13.70
N VAL A 75 -8.96 -8.40 12.90
CA VAL A 75 -8.50 -9.61 12.21
C VAL A 75 -7.37 -9.29 11.25
N LEU A 76 -7.49 -8.19 10.50
CA LEU A 76 -6.46 -7.76 9.57
C LEU A 76 -5.17 -7.35 10.30
N ALA A 77 -5.27 -6.68 11.44
CA ALA A 77 -4.11 -6.32 12.26
C ALA A 77 -3.40 -7.55 12.85
N GLU A 78 -4.13 -8.58 13.26
CA GLU A 78 -3.55 -9.85 13.74
C GLU A 78 -2.71 -10.56 12.66
N GLN A 79 -3.02 -10.31 11.39
CA GLN A 79 -2.25 -10.85 10.26
C GLN A 79 -1.06 -9.97 9.85
N ASN A 80 -0.60 -9.06 10.71
CA ASN A 80 0.48 -8.09 10.47
C ASN A 80 0.20 -7.14 9.29
N ILE A 81 -1.06 -6.81 9.06
CA ILE A 81 -1.48 -5.84 8.06
C ILE A 81 -1.68 -4.50 8.79
N GLU A 82 -0.72 -3.58 8.64
CA GLU A 82 -0.82 -2.25 9.23
C GLU A 82 -1.99 -1.49 8.61
N SER A 83 -2.99 -1.13 9.43
CA SER A 83 -4.08 -0.27 8.99
C SER A 83 -3.64 1.19 9.03
N ALA A 84 -3.65 1.87 7.90
CA ALA A 84 -3.65 3.32 7.89
C ALA A 84 -5.05 3.82 8.28
N THR A 85 -5.08 4.92 9.01
CA THR A 85 -6.31 5.59 9.50
C THR A 85 -7.37 5.68 8.40
N GLY A 86 -8.56 5.14 8.68
CA GLY A 86 -9.69 5.19 7.76
C GLY A 86 -10.08 6.62 7.43
N SER A 87 -10.28 6.89 6.15
CA SER A 87 -11.02 8.08 5.72
C SER A 87 -12.47 7.66 5.49
N LEU A 88 -13.41 8.38 6.11
CA LEU A 88 -14.82 8.33 5.74
C LEU A 88 -14.93 8.77 4.28
N GLY A 89 -15.64 7.99 3.47
CA GLY A 89 -15.74 8.16 2.02
C GLY A 89 -16.08 9.58 1.60
N GLU A 90 -15.20 10.16 0.81
CA GLU A 90 -15.28 11.55 0.37
C GLU A 90 -16.37 11.81 -0.67
N ASN A 91 -17.08 10.76 -1.17
CA ASN A 91 -18.07 10.91 -2.24
C ASN A 91 -19.19 9.84 -2.31
N SER A 92 -19.55 9.14 -1.24
CA SER A 92 -20.73 8.27 -1.28
C SER A 92 -21.42 8.16 0.07
N ASP A 93 -22.73 8.28 0.05
CA ASP A 93 -23.60 8.43 1.22
C ASP A 93 -23.64 7.23 2.19
N GLU A 94 -23.01 6.08 1.90
CA GLU A 94 -23.21 4.88 2.73
C GLU A 94 -22.03 3.88 2.81
N THR A 95 -20.83 4.20 2.33
CA THR A 95 -19.75 3.21 2.28
C THR A 95 -18.55 3.62 3.13
N TYR A 96 -18.18 2.78 4.10
CA TYR A 96 -16.94 2.95 4.86
C TYR A 96 -15.75 2.46 4.05
N GLN A 97 -14.85 3.37 3.72
CA GLN A 97 -13.58 3.05 3.09
C GLN A 97 -12.48 2.93 4.14
N TYR A 98 -11.78 1.81 4.13
CA TYR A 98 -10.54 1.64 4.87
C TYR A 98 -9.38 1.50 3.91
N THR A 99 -8.36 2.32 4.09
CA THR A 99 -7.10 2.21 3.35
C THR A 99 -6.09 1.53 4.25
N MET A 100 -5.53 0.43 3.78
CA MET A 100 -4.52 -0.34 4.53
C MET A 100 -3.20 -0.30 3.81
N LYS A 101 -2.13 0.04 4.55
CA LYS A 101 -0.77 -0.15 4.09
C LYS A 101 -0.34 -1.58 4.40
N TYR A 102 0.11 -2.27 3.39
CA TYR A 102 0.64 -3.61 3.53
C TYR A 102 2.14 -3.58 3.33
N SER A 103 2.90 -3.85 4.38
CA SER A 103 4.36 -4.01 4.33
C SER A 103 4.73 -5.48 4.38
N GLY A 104 4.58 -6.17 3.27
CA GLY A 104 4.86 -7.60 3.19
C GLY A 104 4.89 -8.10 1.76
N ARG A 105 4.74 -9.43 1.59
CA ARG A 105 4.66 -10.06 0.28
C ARG A 105 3.50 -9.44 -0.51
N LEU A 106 3.74 -9.18 -1.80
CA LEU A 106 2.71 -8.75 -2.75
C LEU A 106 1.51 -9.70 -2.67
N LEU A 107 0.39 -9.19 -2.14
CA LEU A 107 -0.90 -9.85 -2.27
C LEU A 107 -1.69 -9.14 -3.37
N THR A 108 -2.30 -9.92 -4.23
CA THR A 108 -3.29 -9.40 -5.17
C THR A 108 -4.59 -9.05 -4.42
N PRO A 109 -5.47 -8.20 -4.99
CA PRO A 109 -6.80 -7.96 -4.40
C PRO A 109 -7.57 -9.25 -4.15
N GLU A 110 -7.39 -10.26 -5.02
CA GLU A 110 -8.02 -11.58 -4.90
C GLU A 110 -7.47 -12.35 -3.69
N GLU A 111 -6.14 -12.41 -3.55
CA GLU A 111 -5.49 -13.06 -2.40
C GLU A 111 -5.86 -12.37 -1.10
N PHE A 112 -5.94 -11.02 -1.12
CA PHE A 112 -6.35 -10.24 0.03
C PHE A 112 -7.83 -10.50 0.38
N GLY A 113 -8.68 -10.67 -0.63
CA GLY A 113 -10.09 -11.03 -0.50
C GLY A 113 -10.31 -12.40 0.12
N ASP A 114 -9.37 -13.30 -0.01
CA ASP A 114 -9.43 -14.65 0.57
C ASP A 114 -9.08 -14.72 2.05
N ILE A 115 -8.72 -13.59 2.67
CA ILE A 115 -8.49 -13.51 4.12
C ILE A 115 -9.75 -13.91 4.87
N VAL A 116 -9.60 -14.83 5.80
CA VAL A 116 -10.70 -15.33 6.64
C VAL A 116 -10.98 -14.33 7.76
N ILE A 117 -12.18 -13.76 7.76
CA ILE A 117 -12.63 -12.82 8.79
C ILE A 117 -13.26 -13.56 9.98
N ARG A 118 -14.01 -14.62 9.70
CA ARG A 118 -14.65 -15.45 10.73
C ARG A 118 -14.77 -16.90 10.24
N SER A 119 -14.59 -17.83 11.15
CA SER A 119 -14.98 -19.22 10.95
C SER A 119 -16.01 -19.61 11.99
N THR A 120 -17.03 -20.37 11.60
CA THR A 120 -18.03 -20.93 12.50
C THR A 120 -17.62 -22.33 12.95
N GLU A 121 -18.22 -22.80 14.05
CA GLU A 121 -17.97 -24.17 14.55
C GLU A 121 -18.42 -25.24 13.55
N ASP A 122 -19.37 -24.92 12.69
CA ASP A 122 -19.85 -25.79 11.61
C ASP A 122 -18.95 -25.83 10.38
N GLY A 123 -17.81 -25.10 10.40
CA GLY A 123 -16.83 -25.07 9.34
C GLY A 123 -17.14 -24.09 8.20
N GLU A 124 -18.17 -23.27 8.33
CA GLU A 124 -18.39 -22.16 7.41
C GLU A 124 -17.34 -21.06 7.62
N VAL A 125 -16.77 -20.57 6.54
CA VAL A 125 -15.70 -19.58 6.52
C VAL A 125 -16.21 -18.33 5.82
N LEU A 126 -16.21 -17.20 6.52
CA LEU A 126 -16.53 -15.89 5.95
C LEU A 126 -15.23 -15.20 5.54
N LYS A 127 -15.11 -14.89 4.26
CA LYS A 127 -13.93 -14.22 3.69
C LYS A 127 -14.17 -12.73 3.50
N LEU A 128 -13.09 -11.95 3.48
CA LEU A 128 -13.15 -10.50 3.32
C LEU A 128 -13.89 -10.07 2.06
N LYS A 129 -13.70 -10.76 0.93
CA LYS A 129 -14.37 -10.46 -0.35
C LYS A 129 -15.89 -10.58 -0.31
N GLU A 130 -16.45 -11.28 0.67
CA GLU A 130 -17.90 -11.44 0.83
C GLU A 130 -18.54 -10.21 1.48
N ILE A 131 -17.77 -9.49 2.31
CA ILE A 131 -18.25 -8.33 3.08
C ILE A 131 -17.65 -7.00 2.61
N ALA A 132 -16.74 -7.03 1.64
CA ALA A 132 -16.06 -5.84 1.13
C ALA A 132 -15.67 -6.00 -0.34
N ASP A 133 -15.57 -4.88 -1.04
CA ASP A 133 -14.88 -4.79 -2.32
C ASP A 133 -13.43 -4.35 -2.05
N ILE A 134 -12.48 -4.94 -2.78
CA ILE A 134 -11.06 -4.75 -2.52
C ILE A 134 -10.41 -4.24 -3.79
N GLU A 135 -9.70 -3.13 -3.67
CA GLU A 135 -9.03 -2.46 -4.76
C GLU A 135 -7.59 -2.13 -4.36
N LEU A 136 -6.66 -2.42 -5.24
CA LEU A 136 -5.29 -1.95 -5.10
C LEU A 136 -5.22 -0.50 -5.61
N GLY A 137 -4.89 0.44 -4.75
CA GLY A 137 -4.86 1.85 -5.07
C GLY A 137 -3.59 2.56 -4.61
N LYS A 138 -3.28 3.69 -5.25
CA LYS A 138 -2.22 4.58 -4.80
C LYS A 138 -2.67 5.36 -3.57
N GLU A 139 -1.77 5.59 -2.64
CA GLU A 139 -2.03 6.48 -1.49
C GLU A 139 -2.28 7.92 -1.96
N SER A 140 -1.64 8.33 -3.05
CA SER A 140 -1.83 9.65 -3.65
C SER A 140 -1.77 9.59 -5.18
N TYR A 141 -2.70 10.27 -5.84
CA TYR A 141 -2.71 10.48 -7.30
C TYR A 141 -2.01 11.79 -7.71
N ALA A 142 -1.35 12.48 -6.75
CA ALA A 142 -0.77 13.80 -7.00
C ALA A 142 0.44 13.80 -7.94
N TYR A 143 1.06 12.65 -8.16
CA TYR A 143 2.25 12.53 -8.99
C TYR A 143 2.10 11.41 -10.01
N ILE A 144 1.98 11.78 -11.27
CA ILE A 144 2.08 10.85 -12.41
C ILE A 144 3.44 11.08 -13.04
N GLY A 145 4.35 10.12 -12.87
CA GLY A 145 5.69 10.17 -13.44
C GLY A 145 5.73 9.51 -14.81
N GLN A 146 6.36 10.16 -15.76
CA GLN A 146 6.72 9.52 -17.03
C GLN A 146 8.24 9.58 -17.23
N THR A 147 8.80 8.46 -17.61
CA THR A 147 10.22 8.35 -17.96
C THR A 147 10.30 7.84 -19.39
N ASN A 148 10.92 8.61 -20.28
CA ASN A 148 10.98 8.30 -21.72
C ASN A 148 9.61 8.09 -22.38
N GLY A 149 8.58 8.84 -21.94
CA GLY A 149 7.22 8.72 -22.47
C GLY A 149 6.46 7.47 -22.00
N LYS A 150 6.98 6.74 -21.02
CA LYS A 150 6.36 5.55 -20.44
C LYS A 150 6.07 5.77 -18.96
N PRO A 151 5.07 5.07 -18.38
CA PRO A 151 4.82 5.10 -16.95
C PRO A 151 6.07 4.76 -16.18
N GLY A 152 6.42 5.57 -15.18
CA GLY A 152 7.60 5.37 -14.37
C GLY A 152 7.46 6.01 -13.00
N ILE A 153 8.21 5.47 -12.05
CA ILE A 153 8.24 5.95 -10.68
C ILE A 153 9.58 6.61 -10.42
N SER A 154 9.54 7.84 -9.95
CA SER A 154 10.74 8.58 -9.52
C SER A 154 10.95 8.43 -8.03
N CYS A 155 12.20 8.28 -7.63
CA CYS A 155 12.62 8.14 -6.24
C CYS A 155 13.65 9.19 -5.91
N MET A 156 13.56 9.74 -4.71
CA MET A 156 14.53 10.67 -4.14
C MET A 156 15.25 10.03 -2.97
N VAL A 157 16.56 10.05 -3.01
CA VAL A 157 17.45 9.58 -1.93
C VAL A 157 17.90 10.77 -1.12
N PHE A 158 17.75 10.69 0.19
CA PHE A 158 18.16 11.72 1.13
C PHE A 158 19.28 11.22 2.01
N GLN A 159 20.17 12.13 2.32
CA GLN A 159 21.33 11.91 3.17
C GLN A 159 20.94 11.85 4.64
N THR A 160 21.61 10.99 5.41
CA THR A 160 21.57 11.06 6.87
C THR A 160 22.21 12.36 7.35
N ALA A 161 21.58 13.03 8.30
CA ALA A 161 22.12 14.27 8.86
C ALA A 161 23.53 14.05 9.47
N GLY A 162 24.51 14.75 8.92
CA GLY A 162 25.93 14.68 9.37
C GLY A 162 26.76 13.64 8.61
N SER A 163 26.25 12.95 7.62
CA SER A 163 27.05 12.09 6.72
C SER A 163 27.69 12.91 5.59
N ASN A 164 28.68 12.33 4.92
CA ASN A 164 29.40 12.96 3.81
C ASN A 164 28.84 12.40 2.48
N ALA A 165 28.40 13.27 1.58
CA ALA A 165 27.80 12.91 0.29
C ALA A 165 28.80 12.31 -0.72
N THR A 166 30.10 12.35 -0.42
CA THR A 166 31.17 11.89 -1.31
C THR A 166 31.81 10.56 -0.91
N GLU A 167 31.32 9.95 0.14
CA GLU A 167 31.65 8.57 0.54
C GLU A 167 30.65 7.59 -0.04
#